data_82c2c85e84c0ea6374dfbdc92a05cd8b
#
_entry.id   82c2c85e84c0ea6374dfbdc92a05cd8b
#
_cell.length_a   1.000
_cell.length_b   1.000
_cell.length_c   1.000
_cell.angle_alpha   90.00
_cell.angle_beta   90.00
_cell.angle_gamma   90.00
#
_symmetry.space_group_name_H-M   'P 1'
#
loop_
_entity.id
_entity.type
_entity.pdbx_description
1 polymer ?
#
loop_
_entity_poly.entity_id
_entity_poly.type
_entity_poly.pdbx_seq_one_letter_code
_entity_poly.pdbx_strand_id
1 'polypeptide(L)'
;RVINSDEALKLGLVDYLVEEDQLLDKAFELSDLYLNSSSPVSVAMTRHMIWSLSAEDSPENAHIIESKLINSRGASEDAKEGVMSFLEKRDAKFSNKISSDLPDDFPWRKSIFKADK
;
A
#
# COMPACT_ATOMS: atom_id res chain seq x y z
N ARG A 1 8.19 -13.28 28.86
CA ARG A 1 9.05 -14.40 28.45
C ARG A 1 9.45 -14.26 26.98
N VAL A 2 10.57 -14.84 26.61
CA VAL A 2 10.95 -14.99 25.20
C VAL A 2 10.14 -16.13 24.60
N ILE A 3 9.59 -15.92 23.42
CA ILE A 3 8.89 -16.92 22.62
C ILE A 3 9.76 -17.33 21.43
N ASN A 4 9.61 -18.56 20.97
CA ASN A 4 10.31 -19.03 19.76
C ASN A 4 9.50 -18.71 18.50
N SER A 5 10.10 -18.95 17.32
CA SER A 5 9.50 -18.65 16.02
C SER A 5 8.20 -19.41 15.73
N ASP A 6 8.13 -20.69 16.14
CA ASP A 6 6.91 -21.50 15.97
C ASP A 6 5.75 -20.98 16.82
N GLU A 7 6.04 -20.54 18.03
CA GLU A 7 5.05 -19.92 18.90
C GLU A 7 4.61 -18.57 18.35
N ALA A 8 5.54 -17.76 17.81
CA ALA A 8 5.23 -16.49 17.17
C ALA A 8 4.28 -16.66 15.98
N LEU A 9 4.51 -17.68 15.14
CA LEU A 9 3.62 -18.04 14.04
C LEU A 9 2.23 -18.47 14.53
N LYS A 10 2.16 -19.33 15.54
CA LYS A 10 0.88 -19.75 16.13
C LYS A 10 0.07 -18.64 16.76
N LEU A 11 0.76 -17.64 17.31
CA LEU A 11 0.15 -16.45 17.92
C LEU A 11 -0.22 -15.37 16.89
N GLY A 12 0.12 -15.55 15.61
CA GLY A 12 -0.12 -14.55 14.57
C GLY A 12 0.75 -13.29 14.70
N LEU A 13 1.90 -13.40 15.37
CA LEU A 13 2.88 -12.31 15.45
C LEU A 13 3.72 -12.20 14.18
N VAL A 14 3.83 -13.29 13.43
CA VAL A 14 4.44 -13.35 12.10
C VAL A 14 3.55 -14.19 11.20
N ASP A 15 3.50 -13.87 9.91
CA ASP A 15 2.67 -14.56 8.93
C ASP A 15 3.39 -15.76 8.29
N TYR A 16 4.71 -15.71 8.25
CA TYR A 16 5.54 -16.73 7.61
C TYR A 16 6.75 -17.06 8.48
N LEU A 17 7.13 -18.33 8.44
CA LEU A 17 8.35 -18.84 9.01
C LEU A 17 9.13 -19.56 7.91
N VAL A 18 10.38 -19.17 7.70
CA VAL A 18 11.28 -19.73 6.68
C VAL A 18 12.66 -19.94 7.28
N GLU A 19 13.51 -20.70 6.60
CA GLU A 19 14.92 -20.82 6.98
C GLU A 19 15.66 -19.48 6.78
N GLU A 20 16.73 -19.28 7.51
CA GLU A 20 17.49 -18.01 7.56
C GLU A 20 17.95 -17.57 6.17
N ASP A 21 18.43 -18.50 5.37
CA ASP A 21 18.93 -18.25 4.00
C ASP A 21 17.79 -17.92 3.01
N GLN A 22 16.55 -18.25 3.31
CA GLN A 22 15.35 -17.99 2.48
C GLN A 22 14.61 -16.71 2.84
N LEU A 23 15.04 -15.99 3.88
CA LEU A 23 14.32 -14.85 4.41
C LEU A 23 14.12 -13.73 3.38
N LEU A 24 15.20 -13.38 2.66
CA LEU A 24 15.13 -12.31 1.66
C LEU A 24 14.32 -12.73 0.42
N ASP A 25 14.48 -13.96 -0.02
CA ASP A 25 13.72 -14.49 -1.16
C ASP A 25 12.22 -14.48 -0.87
N LYS A 26 11.82 -14.87 0.34
CA LYS A 26 10.42 -14.80 0.77
C LYS A 26 9.92 -13.36 0.88
N ALA A 27 10.74 -12.45 1.37
CA ALA A 27 10.38 -11.03 1.44
C ALA A 27 10.18 -10.43 0.04
N PHE A 28 11.03 -10.76 -0.92
CA PHE A 28 10.86 -10.32 -2.31
C PHE A 28 9.63 -10.96 -2.96
N GLU A 29 9.41 -12.25 -2.79
CA GLU A 29 8.20 -12.94 -3.26
C GLU A 29 6.93 -12.23 -2.79
N LEU A 30 6.84 -11.89 -1.49
CA LEU A 30 5.70 -11.18 -0.92
C LEU A 30 5.59 -9.75 -1.46
N SER A 31 6.71 -9.07 -1.66
CA SER A 31 6.74 -7.73 -2.24
C SER A 31 6.20 -7.71 -3.67
N ASP A 32 6.51 -8.72 -4.46
CA ASP A 32 6.07 -8.83 -5.85
C ASP A 32 4.55 -8.93 -5.99
N LEU A 33 3.86 -9.49 -5.01
CA LEU A 33 2.39 -9.51 -4.99
C LEU A 33 1.79 -8.09 -5.01
N TYR A 34 2.47 -7.13 -4.41
CA TYR A 34 2.02 -5.73 -4.36
C TYR A 34 2.58 -4.89 -5.51
N LEU A 35 3.81 -5.17 -5.94
CA LEU A 35 4.50 -4.37 -6.94
C LEU A 35 4.03 -4.67 -8.37
N ASN A 36 3.75 -5.93 -8.67
CA ASN A 36 3.44 -6.36 -10.03
C ASN A 36 1.94 -6.41 -10.34
N SER A 37 1.08 -6.47 -9.33
CA SER A 37 -0.37 -6.62 -9.52
C SER A 37 -1.20 -5.41 -9.09
N SER A 38 -0.57 -4.33 -8.63
CA SER A 38 -1.28 -3.17 -8.09
C SER A 38 -0.70 -1.85 -8.60
N SER A 39 -1.55 -0.82 -8.74
CA SER A 39 -1.09 0.53 -9.06
C SER A 39 -0.15 1.05 -7.96
N PRO A 40 1.09 1.45 -8.28
CA PRO A 40 2.05 1.93 -7.30
C PRO A 40 1.54 3.15 -6.51
N VAL A 41 0.82 4.04 -7.18
CA VAL A 41 0.22 5.23 -6.55
C VAL A 41 -0.84 4.83 -5.55
N SER A 42 -1.73 3.89 -5.91
CA SER A 42 -2.79 3.41 -5.02
C SER A 42 -2.22 2.70 -3.79
N VAL A 43 -1.19 1.87 -3.95
CA VAL A 43 -0.50 1.20 -2.83
C VAL A 43 0.13 2.22 -1.88
N ALA A 44 0.83 3.23 -2.42
CA ALA A 44 1.44 4.29 -1.62
C ALA A 44 0.40 5.09 -0.83
N MET A 45 -0.73 5.42 -1.47
CA MET A 45 -1.84 6.13 -0.84
C MET A 45 -2.47 5.30 0.28
N THR A 46 -2.79 4.04 0.02
CA THR A 46 -3.39 3.12 1.01
C THR A 46 -2.49 2.95 2.22
N ARG A 47 -1.20 2.68 1.99
CA ARG A 47 -0.22 2.57 3.08
C ARG A 47 -0.18 3.83 3.94
N HIS A 48 -0.22 4.98 3.30
CA HIS A 48 -0.14 6.26 4.00
C HIS A 48 -1.43 6.57 4.79
N MET A 49 -2.61 6.24 4.23
CA MET A 49 -3.87 6.35 4.95
C MET A 49 -3.88 5.50 6.22
N ILE A 50 -3.44 4.24 6.11
CA ILE A 50 -3.36 3.34 7.27
C ILE A 50 -2.49 3.98 8.38
N TRP A 51 -1.32 4.52 8.02
CA TRP A 51 -0.42 5.13 8.99
C TRP A 51 -0.95 6.44 9.59
N SER A 52 -1.53 7.29 8.75
CA SER A 52 -1.93 8.65 9.18
C SER A 52 -3.27 8.68 9.89
N LEU A 53 -4.18 7.74 9.57
CA LEU A 53 -5.55 7.77 10.03
C LEU A 53 -5.87 6.72 11.11
N SER A 54 -4.94 5.80 11.40
CA SER A 54 -5.16 4.77 12.41
C SER A 54 -5.25 5.30 13.85
N ALA A 55 -4.79 6.54 14.08
CA ALA A 55 -4.86 7.22 15.38
C ALA A 55 -6.01 8.24 15.47
N GLU A 56 -6.85 8.36 14.46
CA GLU A 56 -8.00 9.24 14.47
C GLU A 56 -9.12 8.70 15.38
N ASP A 57 -9.79 9.57 16.10
CA ASP A 57 -10.84 9.21 17.03
C ASP A 57 -12.13 8.69 16.35
N SER A 58 -12.31 9.04 15.07
CA SER A 58 -13.47 8.66 14.27
C SER A 58 -13.08 8.20 12.87
N PRO A 59 -13.71 7.14 12.33
CA PRO A 59 -13.53 6.70 10.96
C PRO A 59 -14.07 7.69 9.92
N GLU A 60 -14.84 8.70 10.32
CA GLU A 60 -15.43 9.68 9.41
C GLU A 60 -14.38 10.48 8.63
N ASN A 61 -13.29 10.90 9.29
CA ASN A 61 -12.19 11.58 8.63
C ASN A 61 -11.51 10.68 7.58
N ALA A 62 -11.32 9.41 7.91
CA ALA A 62 -10.77 8.43 6.98
C ALA A 62 -11.69 8.27 5.76
N HIS A 63 -13.01 8.18 5.96
CA HIS A 63 -14.00 8.06 4.89
C HIS A 63 -14.01 9.28 3.95
N ILE A 64 -13.93 10.49 4.50
CA ILE A 64 -13.87 11.72 3.69
C ILE A 64 -12.61 11.74 2.82
N ILE A 65 -11.47 11.40 3.39
CA ILE A 65 -10.18 11.36 2.67
C ILE A 65 -10.22 10.27 1.60
N GLU A 66 -10.63 9.06 1.96
CA GLU A 66 -10.74 7.92 1.04
C GLU A 66 -11.64 8.27 -0.16
N SER A 67 -12.80 8.88 0.07
CA SER A 67 -13.74 9.25 -0.99
C SER A 67 -13.11 10.21 -2.01
N LYS A 68 -12.33 11.20 -1.54
CA LYS A 68 -11.58 12.10 -2.43
C LYS A 68 -10.52 11.36 -3.24
N LEU A 69 -9.79 10.45 -2.59
CA LEU A 69 -8.76 9.67 -3.25
C LEU A 69 -9.32 8.69 -4.28
N ILE A 70 -10.42 8.00 -3.96
CA ILE A 70 -11.12 7.12 -4.91
C ILE A 70 -11.58 7.93 -6.14
N ASN A 71 -12.17 9.10 -5.93
CA ASN A 71 -12.59 9.95 -7.04
C ASN A 71 -11.39 10.39 -7.92
N SER A 72 -10.31 10.83 -7.30
CA SER A 72 -9.07 11.21 -8.01
C SER A 72 -8.47 10.03 -8.78
N ARG A 73 -8.37 8.86 -8.14
CA ARG A 73 -7.78 7.68 -8.79
C ARG A 73 -8.68 7.05 -9.83
N GLY A 74 -10.02 7.13 -9.67
CA GLY A 74 -10.97 6.66 -10.65
C GLY A 74 -10.84 7.32 -12.04
N ALA A 75 -10.33 8.55 -12.08
CA ALA A 75 -10.04 9.26 -13.32
C ALA A 75 -8.62 9.01 -13.88
N SER A 76 -7.81 8.18 -13.25
CA SER A 76 -6.42 7.94 -13.64
C SER A 76 -6.26 6.92 -14.76
N GLU A 77 -5.13 6.98 -15.48
CA GLU A 77 -4.78 5.95 -16.47
C GLU A 77 -4.64 4.56 -15.84
N ASP A 78 -4.16 4.47 -14.59
CA ASP A 78 -4.07 3.20 -13.88
C ASP A 78 -5.45 2.59 -13.60
N ALA A 79 -6.47 3.38 -13.29
CA ALA A 79 -7.83 2.87 -13.12
C ALA A 79 -8.37 2.31 -14.44
N LYS A 80 -8.14 3.01 -15.53
CA LYS A 80 -8.51 2.55 -16.88
C LYS A 80 -7.77 1.27 -17.25
N GLU A 81 -6.46 1.21 -17.02
CA GLU A 81 -5.65 0.01 -17.25
C GLU A 81 -6.15 -1.18 -16.42
N GLY A 82 -6.46 -0.96 -15.13
CA GLY A 82 -7.00 -2.01 -14.28
C GLY A 82 -8.30 -2.61 -14.82
N VAL A 83 -9.22 -1.77 -15.32
CA VAL A 83 -10.46 -2.24 -15.94
C VAL A 83 -10.20 -2.96 -17.27
N MET A 84 -9.36 -2.38 -18.12
CA MET A 84 -9.08 -2.96 -19.45
C MET A 84 -8.33 -4.28 -19.35
N SER A 85 -7.33 -4.38 -18.50
CA SER A 85 -6.58 -5.62 -18.28
C SER A 85 -7.48 -6.75 -17.78
N PHE A 86 -8.41 -6.44 -16.87
CA PHE A 86 -9.40 -7.40 -16.39
C PHE A 86 -10.32 -7.91 -17.50
N LEU A 87 -10.86 -7.00 -18.33
CA LEU A 87 -11.74 -7.36 -19.45
C LEU A 87 -11.00 -8.19 -20.51
N GLU A 88 -9.75 -7.85 -20.77
CA GLU A 88 -8.89 -8.52 -21.76
C GLU A 88 -8.20 -9.79 -21.20
N LYS A 89 -8.38 -10.09 -19.92
CA LYS A 89 -7.77 -11.24 -19.20
C LYS A 89 -6.25 -11.31 -19.37
N ARG A 90 -5.61 -10.17 -19.20
CA ARG A 90 -4.13 -10.02 -19.22
C ARG A 90 -3.62 -9.34 -17.95
N ASP A 91 -2.33 -9.40 -17.74
CA ASP A 91 -1.69 -8.67 -16.66
C ASP A 91 -1.80 -7.15 -16.89
N ALA A 92 -2.07 -6.41 -15.81
CA ALA A 92 -2.11 -4.96 -15.83
C ALA A 92 -0.70 -4.36 -15.94
N LYS A 93 -0.58 -3.26 -16.70
CA LYS A 93 0.67 -2.51 -16.84
C LYS A 93 0.45 -1.08 -16.39
N PHE A 94 0.51 -0.88 -15.09
CA PHE A 94 0.31 0.42 -14.47
C PHE A 94 1.42 1.40 -14.83
N SER A 95 1.06 2.59 -15.27
CA SER A 95 1.99 3.61 -15.78
C SER A 95 2.22 4.77 -14.83
N ASN A 96 1.32 4.99 -13.87
CA ASN A 96 1.45 6.08 -12.92
C ASN A 96 2.63 5.88 -11.96
N LYS A 97 3.29 6.97 -11.60
CA LYS A 97 4.48 6.99 -10.76
C LYS A 97 4.22 7.73 -9.46
N ILE A 98 4.73 7.22 -8.36
CA ILE A 98 4.63 7.87 -7.04
C ILE A 98 5.26 9.26 -7.05
N SER A 99 6.32 9.47 -7.84
CA SER A 99 7.04 10.74 -7.93
C SER A 99 6.27 11.89 -8.60
N SER A 100 5.32 11.57 -9.48
CA SER A 100 4.62 12.55 -10.32
C SER A 100 3.10 12.53 -10.22
N ASP A 101 2.51 11.39 -9.87
CA ASP A 101 1.06 11.16 -10.03
C ASP A 101 0.30 11.03 -8.70
N LEU A 102 0.94 11.41 -7.59
CA LEU A 102 0.25 11.55 -6.31
C LEU A 102 -0.64 12.79 -6.32
N PRO A 103 -1.88 12.71 -5.77
CA PRO A 103 -2.76 13.87 -5.62
C PRO A 103 -2.10 14.98 -4.79
N ASP A 104 -2.27 16.24 -5.23
CA ASP A 104 -1.64 17.40 -4.59
C ASP A 104 -2.20 17.72 -3.20
N ASP A 105 -3.45 17.40 -2.99
CA ASP A 105 -4.21 17.73 -1.78
C ASP A 105 -4.13 16.67 -0.68
N PHE A 106 -3.34 15.62 -0.88
CA PHE A 106 -3.18 14.60 0.15
C PHE A 106 -2.27 15.08 1.29
N PRO A 107 -2.66 14.82 2.56
CA PRO A 107 -1.99 15.39 3.75
C PRO A 107 -0.51 15.04 3.91
N TRP A 108 0.00 13.96 3.30
CA TRP A 108 1.40 13.55 3.44
C TRP A 108 2.43 14.55 2.95
N ARG A 109 2.07 15.45 2.01
CA ARG A 109 2.99 16.51 1.56
C ARG A 109 3.22 17.56 2.65
N LYS A 110 2.39 17.59 3.68
CA LYS A 110 2.50 18.53 4.80
C LYS A 110 3.23 17.92 6.00
N SER A 111 4.40 17.29 5.78
CA SER A 111 5.37 17.13 6.85
C SER A 111 5.28 16.02 7.88
N ILE A 112 5.18 14.76 7.51
CA ILE A 112 5.67 13.72 8.42
C ILE A 112 7.22 13.71 8.49
N PHE A 113 7.87 14.39 7.54
CA PHE A 113 9.34 14.45 7.43
C PHE A 113 9.93 15.86 7.37
N LYS A 114 9.23 16.87 7.87
CA LYS A 114 9.95 18.09 8.26
C LYS A 114 10.68 17.78 9.56
N ALA A 115 11.90 17.27 9.45
CA ALA A 115 12.90 17.54 10.46
C ALA A 115 12.97 19.06 10.59
N ASP A 116 12.52 19.61 11.70
CA ASP A 116 12.78 20.99 12.05
C ASP A 116 14.29 21.20 11.95
N LYS A 117 14.70 22.12 11.07
CA LYS A 117 16.07 22.61 11.01
C LYS A 117 16.31 23.52 12.17
#